data_8f60ce546d5be5eeb93a898a3c209698
#
_entry.id   8f60ce546d5be5eeb93a898a3c209698
#
_cell.length_a   1.000
_cell.length_b   1.000
_cell.length_c   1.000
_cell.angle_alpha   90.00
_cell.angle_beta   90.00
_cell.angle_gamma   90.00
#
_symmetry.space_group_name_H-M   'P 1'
#
loop_
_entity.id
_entity.type
_entity.pdbx_description
1 polymer ?
#
loop_
_entity_poly.entity_id
_entity_poly.type
_entity_poly.pdbx_seq_one_letter_code
_entity_poly.pdbx_strand_id
1 'polypeptide(L)'
;MAGVVAIVGRANVGKSTIFNRIVGERISIVEDIAGVTRDRIYATASWLTKEFRLIDTGGIELKDASFTTQIKMQAEIAIEEADLIIFVVNGREGVTQEDEYVARLLQKTKKPILLAVNKIDDGAFINDIYDFYSLGIGDPIPVSGSHGIGIGDLLDEVIKKLDFTEEEFAEDEIRFSIIGRPNVGKSSLTNAILGEERVIVSNIEGTTRDAIDTVFEKDGQKYRVIDTAGMRKKGKIYENVEKYSVLRALSAIEKSNVVLMVIDGHQGIVEQDKHV
;
A
#
# COMPACT_ATOMS: atom_id res chain seq x y z
N MET A 1 7.87 11.47 -2.95
CA MET A 1 6.67 10.97 -2.22
C MET A 1 7.08 9.90 -1.23
N ALA A 2 6.42 9.82 -0.07
CA ALA A 2 6.67 8.76 0.89
C ALA A 2 6.24 7.40 0.29
N GLY A 3 7.16 6.43 0.19
CA GLY A 3 6.85 5.09 -0.28
C GLY A 3 5.88 4.37 0.68
N VAL A 4 5.17 3.37 0.20
CA VAL A 4 4.19 2.60 0.98
C VAL A 4 4.77 1.23 1.33
N VAL A 5 4.77 0.88 2.61
CA VAL A 5 5.24 -0.40 3.14
C VAL A 5 4.07 -1.17 3.74
N ALA A 6 3.81 -2.39 3.29
CA ALA A 6 2.78 -3.24 3.87
C ALA A 6 3.38 -4.36 4.72
N ILE A 7 2.79 -4.63 5.87
CA ILE A 7 3.14 -5.74 6.74
C ILE A 7 2.16 -6.88 6.49
N VAL A 8 2.66 -8.04 6.06
CA VAL A 8 1.89 -9.24 5.72
C VAL A 8 2.38 -10.43 6.53
N GLY A 9 1.54 -11.39 6.77
CA GLY A 9 1.85 -12.65 7.45
C GLY A 9 0.59 -13.28 8.03
N ARG A 10 0.66 -14.54 8.42
CA ARG A 10 -0.47 -15.25 9.06
C ARG A 10 -0.88 -14.61 10.39
N ALA A 11 -1.96 -15.07 10.99
CA ALA A 11 -2.41 -14.60 12.30
C ALA A 11 -1.36 -14.89 13.38
N ASN A 12 -1.30 -14.04 14.40
CA ASN A 12 -0.48 -14.20 15.61
C ASN A 12 1.05 -14.23 15.41
N VAL A 13 1.58 -13.92 14.23
CA VAL A 13 3.03 -13.75 14.04
C VAL A 13 3.57 -12.45 14.61
N GLY A 14 2.69 -11.51 15.00
CA GLY A 14 3.06 -10.25 15.63
C GLY A 14 3.14 -9.06 14.68
N LYS A 15 2.38 -9.06 13.58
CA LYS A 15 2.30 -7.94 12.62
C LYS A 15 2.01 -6.61 13.30
N SER A 16 0.90 -6.56 14.06
CA SER A 16 0.48 -5.33 14.75
C SER A 16 1.46 -4.92 15.86
N THR A 17 2.20 -5.86 16.43
CA THR A 17 3.26 -5.55 17.40
C THR A 17 4.42 -4.84 16.71
N ILE A 18 4.86 -5.35 15.55
CA ILE A 18 5.90 -4.71 14.73
C ILE A 18 5.40 -3.35 14.23
N PHE A 19 4.17 -3.29 13.71
CA PHE A 19 3.55 -2.04 13.27
C PHE A 19 3.58 -0.98 14.38
N ASN A 20 3.04 -1.31 15.56
CA ASN A 20 3.00 -0.39 16.69
C ASN A 20 4.41 0.00 17.18
N ARG A 21 5.38 -0.90 17.08
CA ARG A 21 6.78 -0.63 17.42
C ARG A 21 7.39 0.38 16.46
N ILE A 22 7.23 0.19 15.17
CA ILE A 22 7.75 1.10 14.14
C ILE A 22 7.10 2.48 14.27
N VAL A 23 5.78 2.54 14.45
CA VAL A 23 5.04 3.80 14.64
C VAL A 23 5.38 4.47 15.97
N GLY A 24 5.69 3.69 17.02
CA GLY A 24 5.97 4.20 18.39
C GLY A 24 7.41 4.65 18.63
N GLU A 25 8.39 4.24 17.84
CA GLU A 25 9.81 4.50 18.14
C GLU A 25 10.32 5.90 17.77
N ARG A 26 9.65 6.65 16.92
CA ARG A 26 9.78 8.13 16.81
C ARG A 26 8.68 8.68 15.92
N ILE A 27 7.69 9.13 16.56
CA ILE A 27 6.47 9.71 16.04
C ILE A 27 6.77 11.04 15.37
N SER A 28 6.45 11.13 14.11
CA SER A 28 5.84 12.32 13.58
C SER A 28 4.36 12.02 13.39
N ILE A 29 3.54 12.66 14.21
CA ILE A 29 2.13 12.95 13.95
C ILE A 29 1.39 11.77 13.30
N VAL A 30 0.68 11.00 14.12
CA VAL A 30 -0.57 10.39 13.69
C VAL A 30 -1.44 11.58 13.28
N GLU A 31 -1.45 11.92 12.00
CA GLU A 31 -2.54 12.71 11.48
C GLU A 31 -3.77 11.85 11.69
N ASP A 32 -4.64 12.26 12.61
CA ASP A 32 -6.02 11.83 12.66
C ASP A 32 -6.62 12.25 11.32
N ILE A 33 -6.51 11.38 10.32
CA ILE A 33 -7.17 11.60 9.04
C ILE A 33 -8.65 11.53 9.35
N ALA A 34 -9.26 12.69 9.42
CA ALA A 34 -10.68 12.84 9.70
C ALA A 34 -11.47 12.01 8.67
N GLY A 35 -12.18 10.99 9.14
CA GLY A 35 -12.99 10.09 8.30
C GLY A 35 -12.53 8.62 8.26
N VAL A 36 -11.31 8.28 8.73
CA VAL A 36 -10.91 6.88 8.89
C VAL A 36 -11.29 6.42 10.29
N THR A 37 -12.40 5.73 10.40
CA THR A 37 -12.88 5.15 11.65
C THR A 37 -11.82 4.24 12.26
N ARG A 38 -11.44 4.48 13.50
CA ARG A 38 -10.82 3.70 14.58
C ARG A 38 -9.97 2.45 14.25
N ASP A 39 -9.81 2.06 13.01
CA ASP A 39 -8.97 0.94 12.59
C ASP A 39 -7.57 1.49 12.31
N ARG A 40 -6.63 1.25 13.20
CA ARG A 40 -5.18 1.57 13.11
C ARG A 40 -4.49 0.76 12.00
N ILE A 41 -4.99 0.86 10.77
CA ILE A 41 -4.46 0.08 9.64
C ILE A 41 -3.32 0.84 8.95
N TYR A 42 -3.30 2.18 9.08
CA TYR A 42 -2.36 3.06 8.39
C TYR A 42 -1.66 3.99 9.36
N ALA A 43 -0.38 4.21 9.13
CA ALA A 43 0.39 5.22 9.84
C ALA A 43 1.52 5.77 8.97
N THR A 44 1.96 6.99 9.25
CA THR A 44 3.23 7.50 8.75
C THR A 44 4.33 7.12 9.73
N ALA A 45 5.41 6.57 9.22
CA ALA A 45 6.61 6.24 9.98
C ALA A 45 7.79 6.99 9.42
N SER A 46 8.78 7.29 10.26
CA SER A 46 10.02 7.93 9.84
C SER A 46 11.23 7.16 10.34
N TRP A 47 12.26 7.05 9.50
CA TRP A 47 13.54 6.45 9.85
C TRP A 47 14.68 7.18 9.14
N LEU A 48 15.72 7.57 9.86
CA LEU A 48 16.89 8.31 9.31
C LEU A 48 16.49 9.48 8.39
N THR A 49 15.59 10.35 8.83
CA THR A 49 15.07 11.50 8.06
C THR A 49 14.22 11.17 6.84
N LYS A 50 13.92 9.90 6.59
CA LYS A 50 13.03 9.47 5.51
C LYS A 50 11.67 9.10 6.08
N GLU A 51 10.61 9.53 5.41
CA GLU A 51 9.23 9.21 5.77
C GLU A 51 8.63 8.21 4.79
N PHE A 52 7.84 7.29 5.31
CA PHE A 52 7.10 6.31 4.52
C PHE A 52 5.77 5.97 5.19
N ARG A 53 4.81 5.50 4.41
CA ARG A 53 3.52 5.02 4.92
C ARG A 53 3.61 3.55 5.25
N LEU A 54 3.00 3.16 6.37
CA LEU A 54 2.98 1.78 6.84
C LEU A 54 1.53 1.27 6.87
N ILE A 55 1.31 0.06 6.37
CA ILE A 55 0.01 -0.63 6.36
C ILE A 55 0.08 -1.89 7.21
N ASP A 56 -0.75 -2.02 8.26
CA ASP A 56 -0.98 -3.29 8.94
C ASP A 56 -2.14 -4.05 8.27
N THR A 57 -1.81 -5.03 7.43
CA THR A 57 -2.84 -5.85 6.79
C THR A 57 -3.54 -6.80 7.78
N GLY A 58 -2.98 -6.98 8.99
CA GLY A 58 -3.57 -7.83 10.04
C GLY A 58 -4.85 -7.26 10.66
N GLY A 59 -5.06 -5.94 10.59
CA GLY A 59 -6.30 -5.29 11.01
C GLY A 59 -7.48 -5.50 10.05
N ILE A 60 -7.25 -6.20 8.93
CA ILE A 60 -8.25 -6.48 7.91
C ILE A 60 -8.91 -7.81 8.20
N GLU A 61 -10.05 -7.78 8.89
CA GLU A 61 -10.85 -8.96 9.16
C GLU A 61 -12.09 -8.97 8.27
N LEU A 62 -12.29 -10.07 7.53
CA LEU A 62 -13.56 -10.39 6.90
C LEU A 62 -14.36 -11.23 7.89
N LYS A 63 -15.49 -10.71 8.36
CA LYS A 63 -16.46 -11.51 9.12
C LYS A 63 -16.87 -12.68 8.23
N ASP A 64 -16.80 -13.89 8.77
CA ASP A 64 -17.20 -15.16 8.13
C ASP A 64 -16.31 -15.67 6.97
N ALA A 65 -15.12 -15.12 6.74
CA ALA A 65 -14.19 -15.64 5.74
C ALA A 65 -13.31 -16.76 6.30
N SER A 66 -13.01 -17.78 5.46
CA SER A 66 -12.04 -18.80 5.82
C SER A 66 -10.66 -18.17 6.01
N PHE A 67 -9.84 -18.78 6.87
CA PHE A 67 -8.48 -18.34 7.15
C PHE A 67 -7.62 -18.13 5.86
N THR A 68 -7.71 -19.05 4.92
CA THR A 68 -7.04 -18.97 3.61
C THR A 68 -7.50 -17.75 2.80
N THR A 69 -8.78 -17.40 2.87
CA THR A 69 -9.35 -16.25 2.17
C THR A 69 -8.82 -14.94 2.77
N GLN A 70 -8.72 -14.86 4.08
CA GLN A 70 -8.18 -13.68 4.77
C GLN A 70 -6.70 -13.47 4.43
N ILE A 71 -5.88 -14.52 4.50
CA ILE A 71 -4.45 -14.44 4.14
C ILE A 71 -4.27 -14.02 2.70
N LYS A 72 -5.03 -14.63 1.78
CA LYS A 72 -4.98 -14.29 0.36
C LYS A 72 -5.29 -12.82 0.14
N MET A 73 -6.35 -12.31 0.75
CA MET A 73 -6.75 -10.92 0.64
C MET A 73 -5.68 -9.96 1.18
N GLN A 74 -5.10 -10.27 2.34
CA GLN A 74 -4.01 -9.46 2.92
C GLN A 74 -2.79 -9.39 1.98
N ALA A 75 -2.42 -10.54 1.38
CA ALA A 75 -1.32 -10.59 0.42
C ALA A 75 -1.65 -9.81 -0.88
N GLU A 76 -2.86 -9.95 -1.41
CA GLU A 76 -3.30 -9.24 -2.62
C GLU A 76 -3.29 -7.72 -2.41
N ILE A 77 -3.76 -7.25 -1.25
CA ILE A 77 -3.72 -5.83 -0.89
C ILE A 77 -2.29 -5.32 -0.83
N ALA A 78 -1.41 -6.03 -0.13
CA ALA A 78 -0.01 -5.65 -0.04
C ALA A 78 0.66 -5.62 -1.42
N ILE A 79 0.35 -6.59 -2.28
CA ILE A 79 0.86 -6.64 -3.65
C ILE A 79 0.35 -5.46 -4.49
N GLU A 80 -0.86 -5.01 -4.27
CA GLU A 80 -1.41 -3.89 -5.04
C GLU A 80 -0.96 -2.53 -4.51
N GLU A 81 -1.04 -2.30 -3.21
CA GLU A 81 -0.90 -0.97 -2.60
C GLU A 81 0.53 -0.61 -2.18
N ALA A 82 1.37 -1.58 -1.81
CA ALA A 82 2.68 -1.29 -1.27
C ALA A 82 3.78 -1.19 -2.34
N ASP A 83 4.79 -0.37 -2.09
CA ASP A 83 6.05 -0.33 -2.85
C ASP A 83 7.04 -1.35 -2.32
N LEU A 84 6.93 -1.71 -1.04
CA LEU A 84 7.72 -2.73 -0.35
C LEU A 84 6.84 -3.53 0.59
N ILE A 85 7.10 -4.82 0.71
CA ILE A 85 6.35 -5.73 1.58
C ILE A 85 7.27 -6.26 2.67
N ILE A 86 6.86 -6.16 3.93
CA ILE A 86 7.47 -6.85 5.06
C ILE A 86 6.65 -8.12 5.32
N PHE A 87 7.21 -9.26 4.98
CA PHE A 87 6.61 -10.56 5.30
C PHE A 87 7.08 -11.02 6.67
N VAL A 88 6.14 -11.10 7.62
CA VAL A 88 6.40 -11.44 9.02
C VAL A 88 6.05 -12.89 9.27
N VAL A 89 6.99 -13.64 9.84
CA VAL A 89 6.85 -15.03 10.28
C VAL A 89 7.22 -15.18 11.75
N ASN A 90 6.86 -16.30 12.38
CA ASN A 90 7.12 -16.54 13.79
C ASN A 90 8.34 -17.45 13.98
N GLY A 91 9.44 -16.92 14.49
CA GLY A 91 10.70 -17.67 14.67
C GLY A 91 10.62 -18.79 15.69
N ARG A 92 9.68 -18.73 16.67
CA ARG A 92 9.53 -19.79 17.67
C ARG A 92 8.76 -21.02 17.18
N GLU A 93 7.92 -20.85 16.16
CA GLU A 93 7.09 -21.93 15.61
C GLU A 93 7.73 -22.60 14.38
N GLY A 94 8.79 -21.99 13.83
CA GLY A 94 9.39 -22.41 12.57
C GLY A 94 8.50 -22.14 11.36
N VAL A 95 8.86 -22.68 10.21
CA VAL A 95 8.14 -22.53 8.95
C VAL A 95 6.86 -23.38 8.97
N THR A 96 5.73 -22.78 8.67
CA THR A 96 4.44 -23.45 8.58
C THR A 96 3.93 -23.50 7.14
N GLN A 97 2.96 -24.40 6.88
CA GLN A 97 2.32 -24.48 5.55
C GLN A 97 1.64 -23.17 5.14
N GLU A 98 1.16 -22.40 6.13
CA GLU A 98 0.56 -21.09 5.92
C GLU A 98 1.61 -20.07 5.49
N ASP A 99 2.78 -20.07 6.12
CA ASP A 99 3.90 -19.20 5.73
C ASP A 99 4.37 -19.52 4.30
N GLU A 100 4.46 -20.80 3.93
CA GLU A 100 4.75 -21.22 2.55
C GLU A 100 3.69 -20.76 1.56
N TYR A 101 2.41 -20.81 1.95
CA TYR A 101 1.32 -20.33 1.09
C TYR A 101 1.42 -18.82 0.84
N VAL A 102 1.66 -18.02 1.89
CA VAL A 102 1.90 -16.57 1.76
C VAL A 102 3.12 -16.30 0.88
N ALA A 103 4.23 -16.98 1.13
CA ALA A 103 5.45 -16.84 0.34
C ALA A 103 5.20 -17.07 -1.16
N ARG A 104 4.48 -18.15 -1.52
CA ARG A 104 4.09 -18.42 -2.92
C ARG A 104 3.21 -17.33 -3.54
N LEU A 105 2.35 -16.68 -2.77
CA LEU A 105 1.56 -15.54 -3.25
C LEU A 105 2.45 -14.32 -3.51
N LEU A 106 3.34 -14.02 -2.56
CA LEU A 106 4.23 -12.87 -2.63
C LEU A 106 5.29 -13.01 -3.73
N GLN A 107 5.79 -14.21 -4.02
CA GLN A 107 6.75 -14.47 -5.10
C GLN A 107 6.21 -14.13 -6.50
N LYS A 108 4.89 -13.95 -6.66
CA LYS A 108 4.28 -13.54 -7.93
C LYS A 108 4.45 -12.05 -8.24
N THR A 109 4.80 -11.24 -7.24
CA THR A 109 5.06 -9.81 -7.44
C THR A 109 6.53 -9.56 -7.76
N LYS A 110 6.78 -8.43 -8.45
CA LYS A 110 8.14 -7.90 -8.67
C LYS A 110 8.57 -6.91 -7.59
N LYS A 111 7.69 -6.61 -6.64
CA LYS A 111 7.97 -5.66 -5.56
C LYS A 111 9.01 -6.24 -4.60
N PRO A 112 9.88 -5.41 -4.01
CA PRO A 112 10.82 -5.87 -3.01
C PRO A 112 10.08 -6.42 -1.78
N ILE A 113 10.57 -7.54 -1.25
CA ILE A 113 10.04 -8.18 -0.06
C ILE A 113 11.18 -8.30 0.96
N LEU A 114 10.90 -7.99 2.22
CA LEU A 114 11.77 -8.25 3.36
C LEU A 114 11.14 -9.34 4.23
N LEU A 115 11.90 -10.36 4.56
CA LEU A 115 11.46 -11.45 5.43
C LEU A 115 11.84 -11.13 6.88
N ALA A 116 10.87 -10.78 7.72
CA ALA A 116 11.07 -10.50 9.14
C ALA A 116 10.69 -11.73 9.98
N VAL A 117 11.68 -12.35 10.62
CA VAL A 117 11.48 -13.48 11.55
C VAL A 117 11.29 -12.91 12.94
N ASN A 118 10.02 -12.83 13.38
CA ASN A 118 9.64 -12.20 14.65
C ASN A 118 9.68 -13.19 15.81
N LYS A 119 9.68 -12.63 17.03
CA LYS A 119 9.77 -13.32 18.32
C LYS A 119 11.15 -13.93 18.59
N ILE A 120 12.19 -13.39 17.99
CA ILE A 120 13.59 -13.66 18.32
C ILE A 120 13.99 -12.72 19.47
N ASP A 121 13.64 -13.12 20.67
CA ASP A 121 13.79 -12.26 21.87
C ASP A 121 15.18 -12.37 22.50
N ASP A 122 15.92 -13.43 22.16
CA ASP A 122 17.29 -13.66 22.62
C ASP A 122 18.13 -14.40 21.57
N GLY A 123 19.44 -14.49 21.83
CA GLY A 123 20.39 -15.16 20.92
C GLY A 123 20.22 -16.66 20.78
N ALA A 124 19.43 -17.33 21.63
CA ALA A 124 19.26 -18.77 21.59
C ALA A 124 18.52 -19.25 20.34
N PHE A 125 17.62 -18.40 19.80
CA PHE A 125 16.81 -18.70 18.63
C PHE A 125 17.42 -18.19 17.30
N ILE A 126 18.60 -17.58 17.35
CA ILE A 126 19.19 -16.98 16.16
C ILE A 126 19.57 -18.00 15.09
N ASN A 127 19.84 -19.23 15.48
CA ASN A 127 20.17 -20.32 14.55
C ASN A 127 18.92 -20.85 13.83
N ASP A 128 17.73 -20.70 14.41
CA ASP A 128 16.48 -21.21 13.84
C ASP A 128 16.00 -20.36 12.67
N ILE A 129 16.56 -19.15 12.48
CA ILE A 129 16.21 -18.29 11.35
C ILE A 129 16.61 -18.88 9.99
N TYR A 130 17.61 -19.78 9.96
CA TYR A 130 18.09 -20.37 8.70
C TYR A 130 17.04 -21.26 8.03
N ASP A 131 16.11 -21.84 8.77
CA ASP A 131 15.02 -22.64 8.22
C ASP A 131 14.13 -21.81 7.29
N PHE A 132 14.03 -20.50 7.54
CA PHE A 132 13.18 -19.59 6.78
C PHE A 132 13.73 -19.25 5.38
N TYR A 133 14.98 -19.60 5.06
CA TYR A 133 15.46 -19.55 3.68
C TYR A 133 14.66 -20.46 2.74
N SER A 134 14.05 -21.52 3.27
CA SER A 134 13.17 -22.42 2.52
C SER A 134 11.97 -21.72 1.88
N LEU A 135 11.56 -20.54 2.39
CA LEU A 135 10.49 -19.73 1.83
C LEU A 135 10.87 -19.03 0.51
N GLY A 136 12.19 -18.95 0.17
CA GLY A 136 12.65 -18.37 -1.10
C GLY A 136 12.34 -16.88 -1.26
N ILE A 137 12.23 -16.12 -0.15
CA ILE A 137 11.90 -14.69 -0.14
C ILE A 137 13.17 -13.80 -0.05
N GLY A 138 14.31 -14.38 0.34
CA GLY A 138 15.56 -13.68 0.58
C GLY A 138 16.09 -13.92 1.99
N ASP A 139 17.00 -13.05 2.45
CA ASP A 139 17.65 -13.20 3.75
C ASP A 139 16.66 -12.92 4.89
N PRO A 140 16.50 -13.85 5.85
CA PRO A 140 15.64 -13.63 7.00
C PRO A 140 16.28 -12.64 7.97
N ILE A 141 15.52 -11.62 8.38
CA ILE A 141 15.93 -10.59 9.34
C ILE A 141 15.33 -10.94 10.70
N PRO A 142 16.15 -11.28 11.71
CA PRO A 142 15.66 -11.57 13.05
C PRO A 142 15.16 -10.30 13.73
N VAL A 143 13.93 -10.34 14.26
CA VAL A 143 13.35 -9.20 14.99
C VAL A 143 12.59 -9.65 16.22
N SER A 144 12.46 -8.76 17.19
CA SER A 144 11.52 -8.88 18.29
C SER A 144 10.66 -7.61 18.38
N GLY A 145 9.45 -7.68 17.88
CA GLY A 145 8.51 -6.55 17.94
C GLY A 145 8.17 -6.15 19.38
N SER A 146 8.15 -7.08 20.32
CA SER A 146 7.90 -6.82 21.74
C SER A 146 9.05 -6.09 22.44
N HIS A 147 10.29 -6.44 22.10
CA HIS A 147 11.49 -5.89 22.75
C HIS A 147 12.21 -4.83 21.90
N GLY A 148 11.80 -4.63 20.65
CA GLY A 148 12.44 -3.67 19.73
C GLY A 148 13.77 -4.15 19.12
N ILE A 149 14.18 -5.41 19.38
CA ILE A 149 15.43 -5.97 18.88
C ILE A 149 15.33 -6.17 17.36
N GLY A 150 16.37 -5.77 16.60
CA GLY A 150 16.43 -5.95 15.14
C GLY A 150 15.51 -5.06 14.32
N ILE A 151 14.67 -4.23 14.95
CA ILE A 151 13.76 -3.32 14.24
C ILE A 151 14.55 -2.26 13.48
N GLY A 152 15.64 -1.75 14.04
CA GLY A 152 16.52 -0.80 13.34
C GLY A 152 17.11 -1.40 12.07
N ASP A 153 17.61 -2.64 12.13
CA ASP A 153 18.18 -3.35 10.97
C ASP A 153 17.10 -3.57 9.89
N LEU A 154 15.88 -3.94 10.30
CA LEU A 154 14.74 -4.06 9.39
C LEU A 154 14.41 -2.73 8.70
N LEU A 155 14.41 -1.61 9.45
CA LEU A 155 14.12 -0.29 8.92
C LEU A 155 15.23 0.22 8.00
N ASP A 156 16.49 -0.09 8.28
CA ASP A 156 17.61 0.21 7.39
C ASP A 156 17.42 -0.48 6.02
N GLU A 157 16.98 -1.74 6.01
CA GLU A 157 16.68 -2.45 4.77
C GLU A 157 15.44 -1.89 4.06
N VAL A 158 14.43 -1.42 4.80
CA VAL A 158 13.28 -0.71 4.23
C VAL A 158 13.75 0.52 3.47
N ILE A 159 14.57 1.39 4.11
CA ILE A 159 15.06 2.63 3.51
C ILE A 159 15.95 2.36 2.28
N LYS A 160 16.76 1.30 2.30
CA LYS A 160 17.61 0.93 1.15
C LYS A 160 16.80 0.47 -0.06
N LYS A 161 15.65 -0.18 0.16
CA LYS A 161 14.83 -0.77 -0.91
C LYS A 161 13.68 0.11 -1.38
N LEU A 162 13.24 1.06 -0.54
CA LEU A 162 12.29 2.09 -0.96
C LEU A 162 12.99 3.15 -1.81
N ASP A 163 12.32 3.60 -2.85
CA ASP A 163 12.75 4.73 -3.64
C ASP A 163 12.14 6.01 -3.09
N PHE A 164 13.00 6.95 -2.75
CA PHE A 164 12.64 8.28 -2.25
C PHE A 164 12.88 9.37 -3.30
N THR A 165 13.01 8.99 -4.57
CA THR A 165 13.08 9.98 -5.65
C THR A 165 11.77 10.76 -5.71
N GLU A 166 11.86 12.07 -5.63
CA GLU A 166 10.73 12.94 -5.88
C GLU A 166 10.40 12.87 -7.37
N GLU A 167 9.12 12.66 -7.68
CA GLU A 167 8.66 12.78 -9.05
C GLU A 167 8.75 14.24 -9.49
N GLU A 168 9.62 14.52 -10.44
CA GLU A 168 9.68 15.84 -11.07
C GLU A 168 8.51 15.94 -12.07
N PHE A 169 7.59 16.83 -11.80
CA PHE A 169 6.52 17.19 -12.70
C PHE A 169 6.88 18.44 -13.49
N ALA A 170 6.47 18.52 -14.76
CA ALA A 170 6.67 19.74 -15.52
C ALA A 170 5.88 20.91 -14.90
N GLU A 171 6.49 22.09 -14.82
CA GLU A 171 5.88 23.27 -14.17
C GLU A 171 4.58 23.71 -14.88
N ASP A 172 4.45 23.43 -16.18
CA ASP A 172 3.29 23.77 -17.01
C ASP A 172 2.21 22.68 -17.05
N GLU A 173 2.37 21.58 -16.29
CA GLU A 173 1.46 20.44 -16.28
C GLU A 173 0.39 20.59 -15.18
N ILE A 174 -0.87 20.54 -15.60
CA ILE A 174 -2.01 20.51 -14.66
C ILE A 174 -2.29 19.06 -14.27
N ARG A 175 -2.07 18.74 -12.99
CA ARG A 175 -2.30 17.42 -12.42
C ARG A 175 -3.63 17.39 -11.70
N PHE A 176 -4.46 16.39 -12.01
CA PHE A 176 -5.72 16.23 -11.32
C PHE A 176 -6.04 14.77 -11.01
N SER A 177 -6.78 14.58 -9.93
CA SER A 177 -7.33 13.30 -9.52
C SER A 177 -8.84 13.32 -9.57
N ILE A 178 -9.44 12.14 -9.77
CA ILE A 178 -10.89 11.95 -9.77
C ILE A 178 -11.23 11.00 -8.61
N ILE A 179 -11.85 11.53 -7.58
CA ILE A 179 -12.24 10.80 -6.37
C ILE A 179 -13.76 10.66 -6.28
N GLY A 180 -14.23 9.80 -5.40
CA GLY A 180 -15.64 9.55 -5.16
C GLY A 180 -15.88 8.07 -4.84
N ARG A 181 -17.02 7.76 -4.25
CA ARG A 181 -17.40 6.39 -3.88
C ARG A 181 -17.46 5.44 -5.09
N PRO A 182 -17.47 4.12 -4.90
CA PRO A 182 -17.64 3.15 -5.97
C PRO A 182 -18.91 3.39 -6.80
N ASN A 183 -18.83 3.12 -8.10
CA ASN A 183 -19.95 3.14 -9.05
C ASN A 183 -20.61 4.51 -9.34
N VAL A 184 -20.06 5.64 -8.87
CA VAL A 184 -20.59 6.99 -9.19
C VAL A 184 -20.25 7.50 -10.58
N GLY A 185 -19.47 6.72 -11.38
CA GLY A 185 -19.15 7.08 -12.77
C GLY A 185 -17.75 7.62 -12.99
N LYS A 186 -16.82 7.55 -12.01
CA LYS A 186 -15.40 8.01 -12.17
C LYS A 186 -14.74 7.50 -13.44
N SER A 187 -14.77 6.19 -13.66
CA SER A 187 -14.16 5.57 -14.85
C SER A 187 -14.82 6.04 -16.16
N SER A 188 -16.13 6.27 -16.16
CA SER A 188 -16.84 6.77 -17.31
C SER A 188 -16.45 8.22 -17.62
N LEU A 189 -16.31 9.05 -16.59
CA LEU A 189 -15.84 10.43 -16.73
C LEU A 189 -14.40 10.47 -17.24
N THR A 190 -13.49 9.67 -16.68
CA THR A 190 -12.10 9.56 -17.14
C THR A 190 -12.03 9.14 -18.60
N ASN A 191 -12.80 8.12 -18.99
CA ASN A 191 -12.82 7.65 -20.38
C ASN A 191 -13.40 8.70 -21.33
N ALA A 192 -14.39 9.49 -20.91
CA ALA A 192 -14.94 10.58 -21.70
C ALA A 192 -13.89 11.69 -21.89
N ILE A 193 -13.17 12.09 -20.84
CA ILE A 193 -12.10 13.09 -20.93
C ILE A 193 -10.99 12.62 -21.89
N LEU A 194 -10.53 11.38 -21.75
CA LEU A 194 -9.44 10.82 -22.56
C LEU A 194 -9.87 10.41 -23.96
N GLY A 195 -11.16 10.22 -24.21
CA GLY A 195 -11.73 9.82 -25.50
C GLY A 195 -12.20 10.97 -26.37
N GLU A 196 -12.05 12.23 -25.95
CA GLU A 196 -12.39 13.40 -26.79
C GLU A 196 -11.45 13.50 -28.01
N GLU A 197 -11.97 13.85 -29.19
CA GLU A 197 -11.21 13.93 -30.46
C GLU A 197 -10.04 14.93 -30.44
N ARG A 198 -10.01 15.85 -29.49
CA ARG A 198 -8.96 16.87 -29.32
C ARG A 198 -7.92 16.54 -28.25
N VAL A 199 -7.97 15.33 -27.68
CA VAL A 199 -7.04 14.87 -26.64
C VAL A 199 -5.98 13.96 -27.25
N ILE A 200 -4.73 14.37 -27.15
CA ILE A 200 -3.58 13.57 -27.57
C ILE A 200 -3.01 12.88 -26.32
N VAL A 201 -3.23 11.58 -26.19
CA VAL A 201 -2.66 10.79 -25.09
C VAL A 201 -1.20 10.49 -25.42
N SER A 202 -0.29 10.95 -24.56
CA SER A 202 1.15 10.68 -24.69
C SER A 202 1.49 9.37 -24.02
N ASN A 203 1.96 8.39 -24.78
CA ASN A 203 2.66 7.22 -24.25
C ASN A 203 4.11 7.65 -23.93
N ILE A 204 4.33 8.29 -22.80
CA ILE A 204 5.69 8.56 -22.34
C ILE A 204 6.22 7.26 -21.72
N GLU A 205 6.95 6.49 -22.53
CA GLU A 205 7.81 5.41 -22.05
C GLU A 205 8.97 6.03 -21.28
N GLY A 206 9.00 5.88 -19.97
CA GLY A 206 10.15 6.34 -19.19
C GLY A 206 9.99 6.40 -17.68
N THR A 207 8.79 6.31 -17.15
CA THR A 207 8.60 6.20 -15.70
C THR A 207 8.12 4.79 -15.35
N THR A 208 9.06 3.92 -15.13
CA THR A 208 8.88 2.47 -14.89
C THR A 208 8.16 2.13 -13.58
N ARG A 209 7.67 3.11 -12.82
CA ARG A 209 7.01 2.90 -11.54
C ARG A 209 5.51 3.12 -11.51
N ASP A 210 4.98 4.04 -12.31
CA ASP A 210 3.55 4.36 -12.30
C ASP A 210 2.93 4.23 -13.70
N ALA A 211 2.67 2.99 -14.12
CA ALA A 211 1.73 2.70 -15.22
C ALA A 211 0.28 3.13 -14.87
N ILE A 212 0.14 4.04 -13.92
CA ILE A 212 -1.07 4.41 -13.19
C ILE A 212 -1.57 5.78 -13.64
N ASP A 213 -0.65 6.68 -14.04
CA ASP A 213 -1.00 8.02 -14.47
C ASP A 213 -1.15 8.11 -16.00
N THR A 214 -2.02 8.98 -16.47
CA THR A 214 -2.21 9.21 -17.91
C THR A 214 -1.98 10.66 -18.23
N VAL A 215 -0.96 10.94 -19.05
CA VAL A 215 -0.65 12.29 -19.55
C VAL A 215 -1.35 12.50 -20.88
N PHE A 216 -1.95 13.66 -21.03
CA PHE A 216 -2.58 14.07 -22.29
C PHE A 216 -2.46 15.58 -22.51
N GLU A 217 -2.65 16.02 -23.74
CA GLU A 217 -2.65 17.43 -24.13
C GLU A 217 -3.99 17.79 -24.75
N LYS A 218 -4.52 18.94 -24.36
CA LYS A 218 -5.73 19.53 -24.92
C LYS A 218 -5.55 21.04 -25.07
N ASP A 219 -5.79 21.54 -26.26
CA ASP A 219 -5.68 22.98 -26.63
C ASP A 219 -4.30 23.60 -26.24
N GLY A 220 -3.21 22.83 -26.37
CA GLY A 220 -1.86 23.27 -26.06
C GLY A 220 -1.49 23.22 -24.56
N GLN A 221 -2.40 22.80 -23.68
CA GLN A 221 -2.17 22.61 -22.27
C GLN A 221 -1.96 21.14 -21.95
N LYS A 222 -0.90 20.83 -21.15
CA LYS A 222 -0.62 19.48 -20.67
C LYS A 222 -1.39 19.19 -19.38
N TYR A 223 -1.95 18.01 -19.33
CA TYR A 223 -2.70 17.48 -18.20
C TYR A 223 -2.19 16.09 -17.83
N ARG A 224 -2.26 15.78 -16.54
CA ARG A 224 -2.02 14.42 -16.01
C ARG A 224 -3.18 14.02 -15.12
N VAL A 225 -3.81 12.89 -15.46
CA VAL A 225 -4.77 12.22 -14.56
C VAL A 225 -4.00 11.29 -13.66
N ILE A 226 -4.06 11.54 -12.36
CA ILE A 226 -3.40 10.72 -11.33
C ILE A 226 -4.26 9.50 -11.01
N ASP A 227 -3.63 8.33 -10.84
CA ASP A 227 -4.25 7.04 -10.47
C ASP A 227 -5.36 6.54 -11.43
N THR A 228 -5.06 6.49 -12.72
CA THR A 228 -5.99 5.91 -13.70
C THR A 228 -6.13 4.38 -13.61
N ALA A 229 -5.18 3.66 -12.99
CA ALA A 229 -5.25 2.20 -12.86
C ALA A 229 -6.34 1.74 -11.89
N GLY A 230 -6.58 2.46 -10.81
CA GLY A 230 -7.71 2.22 -9.92
C GLY A 230 -9.06 2.34 -10.63
N MET A 231 -9.10 3.13 -11.70
CA MET A 231 -10.31 3.35 -12.51
C MET A 231 -10.50 2.32 -13.63
N ARG A 232 -9.42 1.68 -14.13
CA ARG A 232 -9.45 0.74 -15.27
C ARG A 232 -9.71 -0.71 -14.88
N LYS A 233 -9.34 -1.13 -13.67
CA LYS A 233 -9.53 -2.52 -13.21
C LYS A 233 -10.97 -2.75 -12.74
N LYS A 234 -11.82 -3.32 -13.61
CA LYS A 234 -13.11 -3.89 -13.24
C LYS A 234 -12.90 -5.34 -12.80
N GLY A 235 -13.04 -5.66 -11.52
CA GLY A 235 -13.00 -7.03 -11.02
C GLY A 235 -13.80 -7.20 -9.73
N LYS A 236 -14.49 -8.33 -9.58
CA LYS A 236 -15.38 -8.69 -8.45
C LYS A 236 -14.73 -8.69 -7.05
N ILE A 237 -13.41 -8.49 -6.97
CA ILE A 237 -12.65 -8.47 -5.70
C ILE A 237 -12.83 -7.13 -4.98
N TYR A 238 -13.24 -6.07 -5.66
CA TYR A 238 -13.27 -4.71 -5.16
C TYR A 238 -14.47 -4.35 -4.26
N GLU A 239 -15.54 -5.15 -4.25
CA GLU A 239 -16.72 -4.82 -3.43
C GLU A 239 -16.48 -4.90 -1.91
N ASN A 240 -15.43 -5.64 -1.47
CA ASN A 240 -15.05 -5.76 -0.06
C ASN A 240 -13.83 -4.91 0.34
N VAL A 241 -13.28 -4.11 -0.60
CA VAL A 241 -12.00 -3.40 -0.45
C VAL A 241 -12.20 -1.87 -0.40
N GLU A 242 -13.39 -1.41 0.00
CA GLU A 242 -13.71 0.03 0.11
C GLU A 242 -12.69 0.82 0.98
N LYS A 243 -12.13 0.16 2.01
CA LYS A 243 -11.14 0.77 2.92
C LYS A 243 -9.79 1.09 2.25
N TYR A 244 -9.44 0.43 1.13
CA TYR A 244 -8.15 0.62 0.43
C TYR A 244 -8.19 1.71 -0.63
N SER A 245 -9.38 2.07 -1.06
CA SER A 245 -9.60 3.21 -1.95
C SER A 245 -9.13 4.52 -1.32
N VAL A 246 -9.09 4.61 0.01
CA VAL A 246 -8.73 5.82 0.75
C VAL A 246 -7.26 6.19 0.59
N LEU A 247 -6.32 5.21 0.70
CA LEU A 247 -4.89 5.53 0.52
C LEU A 247 -4.55 5.99 -0.89
N ARG A 248 -5.15 5.34 -1.89
CA ARG A 248 -5.00 5.77 -3.28
C ARG A 248 -5.57 7.16 -3.49
N ALA A 249 -6.76 7.42 -2.92
CA ALA A 249 -7.35 8.75 -2.98
C ALA A 249 -6.45 9.80 -2.33
N LEU A 250 -5.91 9.53 -1.15
CA LEU A 250 -4.98 10.44 -0.46
C LEU A 250 -3.69 10.64 -1.27
N SER A 251 -3.09 9.56 -1.77
CA SER A 251 -1.90 9.66 -2.63
C SER A 251 -2.18 10.43 -3.91
N ALA A 252 -3.33 10.22 -4.54
CA ALA A 252 -3.74 10.95 -5.72
C ALA A 252 -4.00 12.43 -5.43
N ILE A 253 -4.63 12.75 -4.29
CA ILE A 253 -4.85 14.12 -3.83
C ILE A 253 -3.53 14.87 -3.65
N GLU A 254 -2.56 14.27 -2.96
CA GLU A 254 -1.25 14.87 -2.70
C GLU A 254 -0.47 15.19 -3.98
N LYS A 255 -0.60 14.34 -5.01
CA LYS A 255 0.04 14.54 -6.32
C LYS A 255 -0.67 15.57 -7.20
N SER A 256 -1.89 15.93 -6.88
CA SER A 256 -2.76 16.73 -7.75
C SER A 256 -2.76 18.21 -7.42
N ASN A 257 -2.89 19.07 -8.46
CA ASN A 257 -3.18 20.48 -8.29
C ASN A 257 -4.70 20.71 -8.15
N VAL A 258 -5.50 19.80 -8.72
CA VAL A 258 -6.96 19.86 -8.74
C VAL A 258 -7.53 18.49 -8.39
N VAL A 259 -8.54 18.45 -7.53
CA VAL A 259 -9.27 17.22 -7.18
C VAL A 259 -10.71 17.35 -7.65
N LEU A 260 -11.16 16.39 -8.46
CA LEU A 260 -12.54 16.30 -8.94
C LEU A 260 -13.29 15.26 -8.11
N MET A 261 -14.20 15.71 -7.25
CA MET A 261 -15.08 14.81 -6.50
C MET A 261 -16.33 14.51 -7.32
N VAL A 262 -16.53 13.22 -7.65
CA VAL A 262 -17.68 12.75 -8.44
C VAL A 262 -18.77 12.22 -7.51
N ILE A 263 -19.97 12.78 -7.63
CA ILE A 263 -21.16 12.44 -6.83
C ILE A 263 -22.26 11.96 -7.77
N ASP A 264 -23.05 10.97 -7.34
CA ASP A 264 -24.23 10.51 -8.06
C ASP A 264 -25.34 11.55 -7.98
N GLY A 265 -25.67 12.19 -9.11
CA GLY A 265 -26.67 13.24 -9.17
C GLY A 265 -28.11 12.77 -8.86
N HIS A 266 -28.41 11.47 -8.98
CA HIS A 266 -29.74 10.92 -8.61
C HIS A 266 -29.88 10.67 -7.11
N GLN A 267 -28.79 10.26 -6.45
CA GLN A 267 -28.79 9.96 -5.01
C GLN A 267 -28.45 11.18 -4.15
N GLY A 268 -27.83 12.21 -4.75
CA GLY A 268 -27.31 13.35 -4.01
C GLY A 268 -26.13 12.97 -3.12
N ILE A 269 -25.79 13.83 -2.17
CA ILE A 269 -24.71 13.59 -1.20
C ILE A 269 -25.20 12.61 -0.13
N VAL A 270 -24.55 11.45 -0.03
CA VAL A 270 -24.79 10.43 0.99
C VAL A 270 -23.66 10.43 2.02
N GLU A 271 -23.87 9.73 3.16
CA GLU A 271 -22.88 9.68 4.24
C GLU A 271 -21.52 9.16 3.76
N GLN A 272 -21.50 8.19 2.85
CA GLN A 272 -20.30 7.62 2.27
C GLN A 272 -19.46 8.61 1.43
N ASP A 273 -20.12 9.61 0.81
CA ASP A 273 -19.41 10.67 0.08
C ASP A 273 -18.63 11.61 1.02
N LYS A 274 -19.03 11.70 2.30
CA LYS A 274 -18.33 12.51 3.30
C LYS A 274 -17.06 11.83 3.85
N HIS A 275 -16.89 10.54 3.58
CA HIS A 275 -15.76 9.73 4.03
C HIS A 275 -14.72 9.50 2.91
N VAL A 276 -14.92 10.06 1.73
CA VAL A 276 -14.00 10.09 0.60
C VAL A 276 -13.22 11.40 0.59
#